data_c8e4f07e87eadbe1b695be2ad48cac17
#
_entry.id   c8e4f07e87eadbe1b695be2ad48cac17
#
_cell.length_a   1.000
_cell.length_b   1.000
_cell.length_c   1.000
_cell.angle_alpha   90.00
_cell.angle_beta   90.00
_cell.angle_gamma   90.00
#
_symmetry.space_group_name_H-M   'P 1'
#
loop_
_entity.id
_entity.type
_entity.pdbx_description
1 polymer ?
#
loop_
_entity_poly.entity_id
_entity_poly.type
_entity_poly.pdbx_seq_one_letter_code
_entity_poly.pdbx_strand_id
1 'polypeptide(L)'
;MSPEHEALYLQCMEDWSEEMKEAGDHKSRWYARMKDRGLRVKLVRDENGTVGGMIQYLPIEEYGLQGRDLHFILCIWVHGYKQGRGNFQKRGMGKALLQAAEADSRSLGKKGIAAWGVALPFWMRASWFKKQAWSGRCSRNGGSATGCSSTGRRFEPVRRHPLRPSGG
;
A
#
# COMPACT_ATOMS: atom_id res chain seq x y z
N MET A 1 -8.75 -7.55 -10.61
CA MET A 1 -9.77 -6.63 -10.05
C MET A 1 -10.94 -6.66 -11.03
N SER A 2 -12.19 -6.74 -10.56
CA SER A 2 -13.34 -6.67 -11.47
C SER A 2 -13.50 -5.25 -12.05
N PRO A 3 -14.18 -5.08 -13.22
CA PRO A 3 -14.39 -3.75 -13.79
C PRO A 3 -15.07 -2.76 -12.84
N GLU A 4 -16.04 -3.22 -12.06
CA GLU A 4 -16.72 -2.42 -11.04
C GLU A 4 -15.76 -1.91 -9.96
N HIS A 5 -14.90 -2.78 -9.44
CA HIS A 5 -13.90 -2.41 -8.44
C HIS A 5 -12.80 -1.52 -9.02
N GLU A 6 -12.49 -1.66 -10.31
CA GLU A 6 -11.56 -0.78 -10.99
C GLU A 6 -12.14 0.63 -11.11
N ALA A 7 -13.40 0.75 -11.55
CA ALA A 7 -14.09 2.04 -11.61
C ALA A 7 -14.10 2.73 -10.24
N LEU A 8 -14.44 2.00 -9.17
CA LEU A 8 -14.43 2.52 -7.81
C LEU A 8 -13.03 2.99 -7.37
N TYR A 9 -12.00 2.22 -7.67
CA TYR A 9 -10.61 2.60 -7.37
C TYR A 9 -10.18 3.86 -8.12
N LEU A 10 -10.60 4.00 -9.38
CA LEU A 10 -10.25 5.14 -10.23
C LEU A 10 -10.90 6.45 -9.76
N GLN A 11 -12.06 6.39 -9.13
CA GLN A 11 -12.73 7.55 -8.51
C GLN A 11 -12.05 8.03 -7.21
N CYS A 12 -10.92 7.41 -6.83
CA CYS A 12 -10.14 7.78 -5.64
C CYS A 12 -10.92 7.72 -4.33
N MET A 13 -11.67 6.75 -4.02
CA MET A 13 -12.35 6.44 -2.74
C MET A 13 -12.55 7.57 -1.69
N GLU A 14 -12.16 8.79 -2.03
CA GLU A 14 -12.33 10.02 -1.27
C GLU A 14 -13.60 10.73 -1.76
N ASP A 15 -14.75 10.05 -1.60
CA ASP A 15 -16.06 10.49 -2.09
C ASP A 15 -16.79 11.47 -1.14
N TRP A 16 -16.04 12.10 -0.26
CA TRP A 16 -16.57 12.99 0.78
C TRP A 16 -16.68 14.47 0.34
N SER A 17 -16.10 14.85 -0.80
CA SER A 17 -16.23 16.20 -1.35
C SER A 17 -16.53 16.18 -2.85
N GLU A 18 -17.21 17.20 -3.34
CA GLU A 18 -17.51 17.36 -4.77
C GLU A 18 -16.23 17.61 -5.57
N GLU A 19 -15.28 18.38 -5.03
CA GLU A 19 -14.00 18.66 -5.70
C GLU A 19 -13.21 17.38 -6.00
N MET A 20 -13.31 16.38 -5.12
CA MET A 20 -12.66 15.09 -5.33
C MET A 20 -13.34 14.27 -6.44
N LYS A 21 -14.62 14.49 -6.70
CA LYS A 21 -15.34 13.88 -7.81
C LYS A 21 -14.97 14.49 -9.16
N GLU A 22 -14.58 15.76 -9.16
CA GLU A 22 -14.20 16.51 -10.35
C GLU A 22 -12.74 16.35 -10.77
N ALA A 23 -11.98 15.49 -10.09
CA ALA A 23 -10.53 15.30 -10.31
C ALA A 23 -10.14 14.82 -11.73
N GLY A 24 -11.12 14.62 -12.63
CA GLY A 24 -10.92 14.27 -14.02
C GLY A 24 -10.33 12.87 -14.23
N ASP A 25 -9.72 12.66 -15.40
CA ASP A 25 -9.21 11.35 -15.83
C ASP A 25 -7.72 11.09 -15.52
N HIS A 26 -7.08 11.96 -14.74
CA HIS A 26 -5.64 11.85 -14.42
C HIS A 26 -5.28 10.51 -13.81
N LYS A 27 -6.09 10.01 -12.87
CA LYS A 27 -5.85 8.73 -12.23
C LYS A 27 -6.03 7.56 -13.18
N SER A 28 -7.03 7.62 -14.07
CA SER A 28 -7.27 6.59 -15.08
C SER A 28 -6.10 6.49 -16.06
N ARG A 29 -5.61 7.63 -16.59
CA ARG A 29 -4.45 7.68 -17.47
C ARG A 29 -3.17 7.21 -16.79
N TRP A 30 -2.96 7.61 -15.54
CA TRP A 30 -1.83 7.15 -14.74
C TRP A 30 -1.91 5.65 -14.50
N TYR A 31 -3.08 5.14 -14.09
CA TYR A 31 -3.30 3.72 -13.82
C TYR A 31 -3.04 2.86 -15.06
N ALA A 32 -3.55 3.26 -16.22
CA ALA A 32 -3.33 2.54 -17.46
C ALA A 32 -1.83 2.35 -17.77
N ARG A 33 -1.01 3.39 -17.55
CA ARG A 33 0.44 3.32 -17.75
C ARG A 33 1.15 2.47 -16.69
N MET A 34 0.71 2.56 -15.43
CA MET A 34 1.40 1.92 -14.32
C MET A 34 0.99 0.45 -14.14
N LYS A 35 -0.15 0.05 -14.65
CA LYS A 35 -0.64 -1.33 -14.65
C LYS A 35 0.38 -2.28 -15.28
N ASP A 36 0.90 -1.94 -16.45
CA ASP A 36 1.90 -2.75 -17.16
C ASP A 36 3.30 -2.66 -16.54
N ARG A 37 3.53 -1.67 -15.67
CA ARG A 37 4.77 -1.48 -14.91
C ARG A 37 4.73 -2.13 -13.53
N GLY A 38 3.77 -3.00 -13.29
CA GLY A 38 3.67 -3.79 -12.07
C GLY A 38 2.95 -3.12 -10.91
N LEU A 39 2.14 -2.08 -11.17
CA LEU A 39 1.25 -1.52 -10.15
C LEU A 39 0.25 -2.56 -9.68
N ARG A 40 0.14 -2.67 -8.38
CA ARG A 40 -0.78 -3.57 -7.70
C ARG A 40 -1.71 -2.79 -6.79
N VAL A 41 -2.97 -3.22 -6.77
CA VAL A 41 -4.02 -2.63 -5.95
C VAL A 41 -4.75 -3.75 -5.20
N LYS A 42 -4.97 -3.55 -3.90
CA LYS A 42 -5.86 -4.39 -3.09
C LYS A 42 -6.95 -3.50 -2.50
N LEU A 43 -8.15 -4.00 -2.50
CA LEU A 43 -9.31 -3.38 -1.85
C LEU A 43 -9.72 -4.24 -0.66
N VAL A 44 -10.19 -3.61 0.41
CA VAL A 44 -10.78 -4.30 1.55
C VAL A 44 -12.27 -3.99 1.62
N ARG A 45 -13.06 -5.02 1.85
CA ARG A 45 -14.52 -4.93 1.99
C ARG A 45 -14.93 -5.30 3.41
N ASP A 46 -16.05 -4.75 3.84
CA ASP A 46 -16.71 -5.20 5.06
C ASP A 46 -17.55 -6.46 4.81
N GLU A 47 -18.27 -6.91 5.84
CA GLU A 47 -19.16 -8.07 5.80
C GLU A 47 -20.33 -7.90 4.82
N ASN A 48 -20.73 -6.67 4.53
CA ASN A 48 -21.79 -6.33 3.57
C ASN A 48 -21.26 -6.19 2.14
N GLY A 49 -19.96 -6.41 1.91
CA GLY A 49 -19.34 -6.27 0.61
C GLY A 49 -18.95 -4.85 0.24
N THR A 50 -19.19 -3.87 1.12
CA THR A 50 -18.84 -2.46 0.86
C THR A 50 -17.33 -2.26 0.95
N VAL A 51 -16.74 -1.66 -0.09
CA VAL A 51 -15.31 -1.35 -0.10
C VAL A 51 -15.05 -0.18 0.83
N GLY A 52 -14.32 -0.44 1.90
CA GLY A 52 -13.98 0.54 2.95
C GLY A 52 -12.55 1.07 2.89
N GLY A 53 -11.69 0.51 2.02
CA GLY A 53 -10.31 0.95 1.93
C GLY A 53 -9.54 0.31 0.79
N MET A 54 -8.35 0.88 0.52
CA MET A 54 -7.44 0.40 -0.52
C MET A 54 -5.97 0.51 -0.10
N ILE A 55 -5.13 -0.27 -0.76
CA ILE A 55 -3.69 -0.08 -0.79
C ILE A 55 -3.20 -0.22 -2.23
N GLN A 56 -2.27 0.65 -2.63
CA GLN A 56 -1.61 0.57 -3.93
C GLN A 56 -0.09 0.62 -3.75
N TYR A 57 0.60 -0.22 -4.50
CA TYR A 57 2.06 -0.37 -4.44
C TYR A 57 2.60 -0.87 -5.78
N LEU A 58 3.88 -0.64 -6.01
CA LEU A 58 4.57 -1.01 -7.24
C LEU A 58 6.03 -1.38 -6.96
N PRO A 59 6.76 -1.96 -7.92
CA PRO A 59 8.19 -2.16 -7.80
C PRO A 59 8.89 -0.82 -7.50
N ILE A 60 9.81 -0.81 -6.53
CA ILE A 60 10.47 0.43 -6.07
C ILE A 60 11.26 1.11 -7.20
N GLU A 61 11.75 0.31 -8.13
CA GLU A 61 12.47 0.74 -9.32
C GLU A 61 11.61 1.67 -10.20
N GLU A 62 10.29 1.43 -10.23
CA GLU A 62 9.32 2.21 -11.02
C GLU A 62 8.93 3.54 -10.35
N TYR A 63 9.26 3.71 -9.09
CA TYR A 63 9.02 4.96 -8.36
C TYR A 63 10.21 5.92 -8.38
N GLY A 64 11.36 5.49 -8.95
CA GLY A 64 12.56 6.32 -9.02
C GLY A 64 13.31 6.46 -7.70
N LEU A 65 13.04 5.62 -6.72
CA LEU A 65 13.80 5.53 -5.48
C LEU A 65 14.95 4.52 -5.60
N GLN A 66 16.04 4.82 -4.89
CA GLN A 66 17.13 3.86 -4.75
C GLN A 66 16.67 2.65 -3.92
N GLY A 67 16.57 1.50 -4.57
CA GLY A 67 16.17 0.23 -3.97
C GLY A 67 16.13 -0.85 -5.03
N ARG A 68 16.12 -2.10 -4.61
CA ARG A 68 16.03 -3.25 -5.51
C ARG A 68 15.26 -4.38 -4.85
N ASP A 69 14.45 -5.06 -5.64
CA ASP A 69 13.65 -6.22 -5.20
C ASP A 69 12.65 -5.89 -4.08
N LEU A 70 12.17 -4.65 -4.02
CA LEU A 70 11.17 -4.21 -3.05
C LEU A 70 9.90 -3.78 -3.77
N HIS A 71 8.77 -3.86 -3.08
CA HIS A 71 7.62 -3.04 -3.43
C HIS A 71 7.61 -1.75 -2.62
N PHE A 72 7.05 -0.70 -3.20
CA PHE A 72 6.87 0.59 -2.56
C PHE A 72 5.39 0.95 -2.51
N ILE A 73 4.87 1.21 -1.30
CA ILE A 73 3.47 1.60 -1.08
C ILE A 73 3.35 3.09 -1.40
N LEU A 74 2.51 3.39 -2.40
CA LEU A 74 2.19 4.75 -2.81
C LEU A 74 1.09 5.36 -1.92
N CYS A 75 0.11 4.54 -1.57
CA CYS A 75 -1.01 4.95 -0.75
C CYS A 75 -1.61 3.74 -0.03
N ILE A 76 -1.99 3.95 1.22
CA ILE A 76 -2.90 3.10 1.98
C ILE A 76 -3.96 3.99 2.61
N TRP A 77 -5.21 3.70 2.32
CA TRP A 77 -6.34 4.50 2.76
C TRP A 77 -7.47 3.63 3.28
N VAL A 78 -8.05 4.04 4.40
CA VAL A 78 -9.30 3.49 4.93
C VAL A 78 -10.24 4.67 5.20
N HIS A 79 -11.41 4.65 4.59
CA HIS A 79 -12.37 5.73 4.68
C HIS A 79 -12.78 5.98 6.14
N GLY A 80 -12.67 7.21 6.59
CA GLY A 80 -12.82 7.60 7.99
C GLY A 80 -13.90 8.63 8.26
N TYR A 81 -14.64 9.03 7.24
CA TYR A 81 -15.70 10.04 7.34
C TYR A 81 -17.07 9.36 7.43
N LYS A 82 -18.04 10.05 8.03
CA LYS A 82 -19.43 9.58 8.06
C LYS A 82 -20.14 9.81 6.71
N GLN A 83 -19.69 10.82 5.97
CA GLN A 83 -20.18 11.12 4.63
C GLN A 83 -19.69 10.07 3.63
N GLY A 84 -20.38 9.96 2.51
CA GLY A 84 -20.06 8.99 1.48
C GLY A 84 -20.35 7.56 1.95
N ARG A 85 -19.36 6.67 1.82
CA ARG A 85 -19.51 5.23 2.13
C ARG A 85 -19.49 4.87 3.61
N GLY A 86 -19.25 5.81 4.53
CA GLY A 86 -19.22 5.58 5.97
C GLY A 86 -17.84 5.41 6.58
N ASN A 87 -17.77 5.35 7.91
CA ASN A 87 -16.51 5.25 8.65
C ASN A 87 -16.09 3.79 8.86
N PHE A 88 -15.00 3.38 8.25
CA PHE A 88 -14.40 2.04 8.32
C PHE A 88 -13.12 1.99 9.17
N GLN A 89 -12.69 3.12 9.73
CA GLN A 89 -11.48 3.16 10.57
C GLN A 89 -11.65 2.35 11.86
N LYS A 90 -10.52 1.95 12.45
CA LYS A 90 -10.45 1.16 13.70
C LYS A 90 -11.09 -0.25 13.64
N ARG A 91 -11.47 -0.73 12.46
CA ARG A 91 -12.00 -2.09 12.21
C ARG A 91 -10.94 -3.09 11.72
N GLY A 92 -9.66 -2.77 11.83
CA GLY A 92 -8.58 -3.65 11.38
C GLY A 92 -8.27 -3.61 9.86
N MET A 93 -9.07 -2.91 9.05
CA MET A 93 -8.96 -2.90 7.59
C MET A 93 -7.58 -2.44 7.08
N GLY A 94 -6.99 -1.40 7.68
CA GLY A 94 -5.65 -0.96 7.31
C GLY A 94 -4.58 -2.01 7.55
N LYS A 95 -4.69 -2.77 8.66
CA LYS A 95 -3.80 -3.89 8.95
C LYS A 95 -3.98 -5.02 7.93
N ALA A 96 -5.22 -5.35 7.60
CA ALA A 96 -5.54 -6.39 6.60
C ALA A 96 -4.98 -6.03 5.21
N LEU A 97 -5.13 -4.77 4.78
CA LEU A 97 -4.56 -4.27 3.52
C LEU A 97 -3.03 -4.40 3.51
N LEU A 98 -2.37 -4.02 4.60
CA LEU A 98 -0.92 -4.10 4.72
C LEU A 98 -0.44 -5.55 4.65
N GLN A 99 -1.10 -6.46 5.38
CA GLN A 99 -0.79 -7.89 5.36
C GLN A 99 -1.02 -8.51 3.98
N ALA A 100 -2.08 -8.12 3.27
CA ALA A 100 -2.34 -8.56 1.91
C ALA A 100 -1.26 -8.11 0.92
N ALA A 101 -0.77 -6.85 1.05
CA ALA A 101 0.32 -6.34 0.24
C ALA A 101 1.66 -7.05 0.56
N GLU A 102 1.94 -7.33 1.84
CA GLU A 102 3.11 -8.10 2.26
C GLU A 102 3.09 -9.54 1.70
N ALA A 103 1.95 -10.22 1.80
CA ALA A 103 1.78 -11.57 1.29
C ALA A 103 1.95 -11.62 -0.23
N ASP A 104 1.33 -10.70 -0.95
CA ASP A 104 1.46 -10.58 -2.41
C ASP A 104 2.90 -10.25 -2.83
N SER A 105 3.58 -9.36 -2.11
CA SER A 105 4.99 -9.04 -2.37
C SER A 105 5.91 -10.26 -2.18
N ARG A 106 5.66 -11.07 -1.15
CA ARG A 106 6.39 -12.32 -0.91
C ARG A 106 6.16 -13.34 -2.02
N SER A 107 4.91 -13.51 -2.47
CA SER A 107 4.57 -14.46 -3.54
C SER A 107 5.23 -14.09 -4.87
N LEU A 108 5.51 -12.81 -5.08
CA LEU A 108 6.24 -12.27 -6.23
C LEU A 108 7.77 -12.23 -6.05
N GLY A 109 8.29 -12.86 -5.00
CA GLY A 109 9.73 -12.97 -4.74
C GLY A 109 10.41 -11.68 -4.29
N LYS A 110 9.64 -10.65 -3.90
CA LYS A 110 10.24 -9.41 -3.39
C LYS A 110 10.86 -9.64 -2.01
N LYS A 111 11.97 -8.96 -1.75
CA LYS A 111 12.73 -9.04 -0.48
C LYS A 111 12.15 -8.21 0.64
N GLY A 112 11.18 -7.36 0.34
CA GLY A 112 10.56 -6.50 1.33
C GLY A 112 9.54 -5.56 0.71
N ILE A 113 9.00 -4.70 1.58
CA ILE A 113 8.07 -3.64 1.21
C ILE A 113 8.43 -2.37 1.97
N ALA A 114 8.32 -1.22 1.32
CA ALA A 114 8.65 0.08 1.88
C ALA A 114 7.50 1.08 1.66
N ALA A 115 7.47 2.13 2.45
CA ALA A 115 6.52 3.22 2.32
C ALA A 115 7.12 4.53 2.83
N TRP A 116 6.54 5.65 2.45
CA TRP A 116 6.76 6.89 3.19
C TRP A 116 6.00 6.85 4.52
N GLY A 117 6.70 7.14 5.60
CA GLY A 117 6.08 7.38 6.88
C GLY A 117 6.12 8.88 7.17
N VAL A 118 4.96 9.53 7.16
CA VAL A 118 4.88 10.98 7.38
C VAL A 118 4.53 11.31 8.82
N ALA A 119 4.95 12.47 9.30
CA ALA A 119 4.63 12.97 10.64
C ALA A 119 3.24 13.63 10.72
N LEU A 120 2.43 13.52 9.66
CA LEU A 120 1.08 14.09 9.60
C LEU A 120 0.08 13.21 10.38
N PRO A 121 -0.97 13.81 10.98
CA PRO A 121 -1.88 13.07 11.87
C PRO A 121 -2.90 12.18 11.13
N PHE A 122 -3.09 12.34 9.83
CA PHE A 122 -4.23 11.76 9.09
C PHE A 122 -3.84 10.80 7.95
N TRP A 123 -2.63 10.86 7.38
CA TRP A 123 -2.25 10.05 6.22
C TRP A 123 -0.89 9.40 6.39
N MET A 124 -0.76 8.11 6.05
CA MET A 124 0.49 7.31 6.07
C MET A 124 1.41 7.56 7.27
N ARG A 125 0.82 7.58 8.47
CA ARG A 125 1.53 7.96 9.71
C ARG A 125 2.68 7.00 10.01
N ALA A 126 3.89 7.55 10.19
CA ALA A 126 5.07 6.77 10.57
C ALA A 126 4.85 5.98 11.88
N SER A 127 4.14 6.57 12.86
CA SER A 127 3.79 5.92 14.13
C SER A 127 2.86 4.71 13.94
N TRP A 128 1.97 4.75 12.95
CA TRP A 128 1.09 3.62 12.63
C TRP A 128 1.88 2.45 12.04
N PHE A 129 2.80 2.70 11.10
CA PHE A 129 3.67 1.67 10.54
C PHE A 129 4.57 1.03 11.62
N LYS A 130 5.11 1.83 12.54
CA LYS A 130 5.89 1.30 13.69
C LYS A 130 5.06 0.33 14.54
N LYS A 131 3.78 0.63 14.80
CA LYS A 131 2.86 -0.30 15.51
C LYS A 131 2.62 -1.61 14.76
N GLN A 132 2.85 -1.66 13.45
CA GLN A 132 2.81 -2.87 12.63
C GLN A 132 4.17 -3.59 12.54
N ALA A 133 5.10 -3.30 13.45
CA ALA A 133 6.46 -3.82 13.47
C ALA A 133 7.29 -3.49 12.21
N TRP A 134 7.04 -2.33 11.62
CA TRP A 134 7.88 -1.78 10.55
C TRP A 134 9.02 -0.94 11.15
N SER A 135 10.24 -1.16 10.66
CA SER A 135 11.39 -0.35 11.05
C SER A 135 11.49 0.89 10.16
N GLY A 136 11.75 2.05 10.75
CA GLY A 136 12.04 3.27 10.01
C GLY A 136 13.54 3.48 9.88
N ARG A 137 14.01 3.86 8.68
CA ARG A 137 15.32 4.48 8.48
C ARG A 137 15.09 5.90 7.99
N CYS A 138 15.63 6.88 8.71
CA CYS A 138 15.75 8.24 8.20
C CYS A 138 16.98 8.26 7.28
N SER A 139 16.79 8.40 5.98
CA SER A 139 17.89 8.74 5.07
C SER A 139 18.13 10.24 5.20
N ARG A 140 19.20 10.61 5.89
CA ARG A 140 19.73 11.98 5.88
C ARG A 140 20.63 12.12 4.64
N ASN A 141 20.06 12.36 3.50
CA ASN A 141 20.80 12.95 2.40
C ASN A 141 20.27 14.37 2.20
N GLY A 142 21.04 15.32 2.70
CA GLY A 142 21.22 16.70 2.34
C GLY A 142 20.05 17.46 1.69
N GLY A 143 18.93 17.62 2.38
CA GLY A 143 17.84 18.48 1.94
C GLY A 143 16.82 18.58 3.07
N SER A 144 16.53 19.79 3.52
CA SER A 144 15.55 20.09 4.58
C SER A 144 14.15 19.66 4.16
N ALA A 145 13.83 18.38 4.32
CA ALA A 145 12.48 17.88 4.28
C ALA A 145 12.10 17.45 5.70
N THR A 146 11.55 18.38 6.44
CA THR A 146 10.98 18.17 7.76
C THR A 146 9.87 17.14 7.68
N GLY A 147 10.07 15.96 8.29
CA GLY A 147 9.00 15.07 8.71
C GLY A 147 8.71 13.84 7.84
N CYS A 148 9.49 13.52 6.81
CA CYS A 148 9.30 12.31 6.01
C CYS A 148 10.42 11.30 6.27
N SER A 149 10.09 10.10 6.74
CA SER A 149 11.03 8.99 6.89
C SER A 149 10.55 7.79 6.06
N SER A 150 11.48 7.15 5.33
CA SER A 150 11.15 5.86 4.73
C SER A 150 10.98 4.82 5.84
N THR A 151 9.95 4.02 5.75
CA THR A 151 9.69 2.90 6.64
C THR A 151 9.48 1.65 5.80
N GLY A 152 9.84 0.50 6.32
CA GLY A 152 9.70 -0.72 5.55
C GLY A 152 9.87 -1.97 6.39
N ARG A 153 9.53 -3.08 5.79
CA ARG A 153 9.76 -4.42 6.33
C ARG A 153 10.55 -5.24 5.32
N ARG A 154 11.68 -5.76 5.76
CA ARG A 154 12.41 -6.78 5.02
C ARG A 154 11.80 -8.15 5.33
N PHE A 155 11.63 -8.98 4.33
CA PHE A 155 11.16 -10.34 4.52
C PHE A 155 12.34 -11.26 4.84
N GLU A 156 12.17 -12.14 5.81
CA GLU A 156 13.09 -13.23 6.07
C GLU A 156 13.14 -14.13 4.82
N PRO A 157 14.35 -14.56 4.38
CA PRO A 157 14.47 -15.54 3.32
C PRO A 157 13.76 -16.83 3.77
N VAL A 158 12.93 -17.40 2.89
CA VAL A 158 12.34 -18.72 3.15
C VAL A 158 13.48 -19.72 3.29
N ARG A 159 13.73 -20.22 4.50
CA ARG A 159 14.64 -21.34 4.73
C ARG A 159 14.07 -22.54 3.99
N ARG A 160 14.67 -22.90 2.84
CA ARG A 160 14.39 -24.17 2.21
C ARG A 160 14.89 -25.24 3.17
N HIS A 161 13.99 -26.00 3.79
CA HIS A 161 14.37 -27.23 4.45
C HIS A 161 15.04 -28.13 3.39
N PRO A 162 16.26 -28.62 3.61
CA PRO A 162 16.83 -29.62 2.74
C PRO A 162 15.86 -30.80 2.73
N LEU A 163 15.43 -31.20 1.53
CA LEU A 163 14.68 -32.43 1.34
C LEU A 163 15.50 -33.54 1.97
N ARG A 164 14.96 -34.21 2.98
CA ARG A 164 15.57 -35.47 3.48
C ARG A 164 15.68 -36.41 2.27
N PRO A 165 16.84 -36.96 1.97
CA PRO A 165 16.91 -38.02 0.98
C PRO A 165 16.03 -39.16 1.50
N SER A 166 15.06 -39.58 0.68
CA SER A 166 14.30 -40.79 0.88
C SER A 166 15.29 -41.92 0.87
N GLY A 167 15.55 -42.45 2.06
CA GLY A 167 16.36 -43.67 2.21
C GLY A 167 15.70 -44.81 1.44
N GLY A 168 16.47 -45.42 0.56
CA GLY A 168 16.14 -46.69 -0.08
C GLY A 168 16.23 -47.85 0.88
#